data_20d75e2332c60fc3a1206b9cf3d39354
#
_entry.id   20d75e2332c60fc3a1206b9cf3d39354
#
_cell.length_a   1.000
_cell.length_b   1.000
_cell.length_c   1.000
_cell.angle_alpha   90.00
_cell.angle_beta   90.00
_cell.angle_gamma   90.00
#
_symmetry.space_group_name_H-M   'P 1'
#
loop_
_entity.id
_entity.type
_entity.pdbx_description
1 polymer ?
#
loop_
_entity_poly.entity_id
_entity_poly.type
_entity_poly.pdbx_seq_one_letter_code
_entity_poly.pdbx_strand_id
1 'polypeptide(L)'
;MTVSAWQQSHAYAAGTVVKPTVDNGFCYVCSTAGTSASSEPAWGTRWPAITDGGAAWAPYTVITPQQLRDVQGWDASDGRYSDTILGNMLVDAVGVLEHETRRFFVDKPGRTLTWTSMLRATLPIPGLRTAATNGIVYAGTTLDTSGYWLQPDSQQTGVSTSIQFRAFRSTDSGPWWLADPLWFDKGLDSPFNPGNYGGGYVFTSMPNDTSITGDWGYEPGFEPGPFVRALRVLASFDQQRPTALLADSVITPQGGVLAFSQMPAEVRDFIAAWNSGPQVVSIG
;
A
#
# COMPACT_ATOMS: atom_id res chain seq x y z
N MET A 1 15.71 -5.73 -6.16
CA MET A 1 15.59 -5.60 -7.65
C MET A 1 14.45 -4.67 -7.95
N THR A 2 14.61 -3.71 -8.81
CA THR A 2 13.52 -2.81 -9.21
C THR A 2 12.63 -3.54 -10.21
N VAL A 3 11.30 -3.51 -10.02
CA VAL A 3 10.36 -4.08 -10.98
C VAL A 3 10.50 -3.34 -12.33
N SER A 4 10.77 -4.07 -13.39
CA SER A 4 10.96 -3.51 -14.74
C SER A 4 9.62 -3.08 -15.33
N ALA A 5 9.63 -2.02 -16.13
CA ALA A 5 8.48 -1.72 -16.97
C ALA A 5 8.28 -2.79 -18.04
N TRP A 6 7.04 -3.01 -18.44
CA TRP A 6 6.71 -3.89 -19.54
C TRP A 6 7.44 -3.44 -20.83
N GLN A 7 7.82 -4.39 -21.66
CA GLN A 7 8.51 -4.17 -22.93
C GLN A 7 7.80 -4.91 -24.05
N GLN A 8 7.69 -4.27 -25.20
CA GLN A 8 7.10 -4.85 -26.42
C GLN A 8 7.99 -5.96 -26.99
N SER A 9 7.37 -6.98 -27.58
CA SER A 9 8.05 -8.07 -28.27
C SER A 9 9.18 -8.72 -27.47
N HIS A 10 9.04 -8.75 -26.16
CA HIS A 10 10.02 -9.27 -25.21
C HIS A 10 9.59 -10.63 -24.66
N ALA A 11 10.55 -11.56 -24.54
CA ALA A 11 10.29 -12.88 -23.96
C ALA A 11 10.27 -12.81 -22.43
N TYR A 12 9.19 -13.28 -21.82
CA TYR A 12 9.02 -13.33 -20.36
C TYR A 12 8.88 -14.76 -19.88
N ALA A 13 9.57 -15.06 -18.79
CA ALA A 13 9.37 -16.31 -18.07
C ALA A 13 8.17 -16.21 -17.11
N ALA A 14 7.50 -17.33 -16.85
CA ALA A 14 6.48 -17.38 -15.80
C ALA A 14 7.07 -16.95 -14.44
N GLY A 15 6.30 -16.18 -13.67
CA GLY A 15 6.74 -15.60 -12.42
C GLY A 15 7.48 -14.26 -12.55
N THR A 16 7.83 -13.81 -13.75
CA THR A 16 8.41 -12.46 -13.94
C THR A 16 7.39 -11.40 -13.56
N VAL A 17 7.80 -10.41 -12.76
CA VAL A 17 6.93 -9.29 -12.37
C VAL A 17 7.31 -8.05 -13.14
N VAL A 18 6.30 -7.38 -13.69
CA VAL A 18 6.45 -6.12 -14.43
C VAL A 18 5.46 -5.07 -13.93
N LYS A 19 5.75 -3.81 -14.26
CA LYS A 19 4.79 -2.71 -14.08
C LYS A 19 4.36 -2.18 -15.46
N PRO A 20 3.14 -1.64 -15.59
CA PRO A 20 2.72 -0.90 -16.77
C PRO A 20 3.66 0.28 -17.06
N THR A 21 3.72 0.71 -18.33
CA THR A 21 4.46 1.93 -18.71
C THR A 21 3.78 3.17 -18.16
N VAL A 22 2.45 3.15 -18.06
CA VAL A 22 1.65 4.14 -17.34
C VAL A 22 1.17 3.48 -16.05
N ASP A 23 1.58 4.03 -14.91
CA ASP A 23 1.22 3.49 -13.59
C ASP A 23 -0.30 3.45 -13.40
N ASN A 24 -0.79 2.29 -12.98
CA ASN A 24 -2.19 2.06 -12.60
C ASN A 24 -2.33 1.56 -11.16
N GLY A 25 -1.27 1.64 -10.37
CA GLY A 25 -1.22 1.21 -8.97
C GLY A 25 -1.06 -0.30 -8.76
N PHE A 26 -0.76 -1.08 -9.83
CA PHE A 26 -0.58 -2.53 -9.77
C PHE A 26 0.71 -2.96 -10.45
N CYS A 27 1.32 -4.02 -9.91
CA CYS A 27 2.27 -4.84 -10.63
C CYS A 27 1.57 -6.09 -11.18
N TYR A 28 2.17 -6.69 -12.19
CA TYR A 28 1.62 -7.87 -12.87
C TYR A 28 2.65 -8.98 -12.93
N VAL A 29 2.21 -10.19 -12.63
CA VAL A 29 3.04 -11.39 -12.75
C VAL A 29 2.73 -12.11 -14.04
N CYS A 30 3.76 -12.52 -14.76
CA CYS A 30 3.64 -13.38 -15.93
C CYS A 30 3.12 -14.74 -15.47
N SER A 31 1.85 -15.03 -15.76
CA SER A 31 1.21 -16.31 -15.42
C SER A 31 1.48 -17.39 -16.44
N THR A 32 1.70 -17.01 -17.72
CA THR A 32 2.08 -17.90 -18.81
C THR A 32 3.29 -17.33 -19.53
N ALA A 33 4.37 -18.10 -19.57
CA ALA A 33 5.61 -17.70 -20.27
C ALA A 33 5.35 -17.52 -21.76
N GLY A 34 5.96 -16.50 -22.34
CA GLY A 34 5.81 -16.22 -23.77
C GLY A 34 6.42 -14.90 -24.18
N THR A 35 6.23 -14.51 -25.43
CA THR A 35 6.66 -13.22 -25.95
C THR A 35 5.48 -12.25 -25.93
N SER A 36 5.68 -11.06 -25.37
CA SER A 36 4.69 -9.99 -25.34
C SER A 36 4.34 -9.49 -26.74
N ALA A 37 3.19 -8.89 -26.90
CA ALA A 37 2.75 -8.26 -28.13
C ALA A 37 3.62 -7.05 -28.51
N SER A 38 3.40 -6.49 -29.69
CA SER A 38 4.03 -5.24 -30.14
C SER A 38 3.43 -3.98 -29.51
N SER A 39 2.30 -4.12 -28.84
CA SER A 39 1.62 -3.05 -28.08
C SER A 39 1.30 -3.50 -26.69
N GLU A 40 1.36 -2.57 -25.75
CA GLU A 40 1.04 -2.83 -24.35
C GLU A 40 -0.42 -3.24 -24.18
N PRO A 41 -0.72 -4.27 -23.38
CA PRO A 41 -2.10 -4.72 -23.16
C PRO A 41 -2.88 -3.70 -22.32
N ALA A 42 -4.20 -3.76 -22.42
CA ALA A 42 -5.08 -3.04 -21.49
C ALA A 42 -5.05 -3.74 -20.13
N TRP A 43 -4.34 -3.17 -19.18
CA TRP A 43 -4.14 -3.73 -17.86
C TRP A 43 -5.43 -3.74 -17.02
N GLY A 44 -5.93 -4.92 -16.71
CA GLY A 44 -7.06 -5.10 -15.78
C GLY A 44 -6.57 -5.30 -14.35
N THR A 45 -7.35 -4.84 -13.38
CA THR A 45 -7.03 -4.96 -11.95
C THR A 45 -7.58 -6.23 -11.31
N ARG A 46 -8.15 -7.11 -12.11
CA ARG A 46 -8.83 -8.35 -11.71
C ARG A 46 -8.41 -9.51 -12.59
N TRP A 47 -8.57 -10.73 -12.08
CA TRP A 47 -8.52 -11.94 -12.89
C TRP A 47 -9.79 -12.06 -13.78
N PRO A 48 -9.75 -12.75 -14.93
CA PRO A 48 -8.69 -13.65 -15.39
C PRO A 48 -7.44 -12.92 -15.89
N ALA A 49 -6.38 -13.71 -16.12
CA ALA A 49 -5.13 -13.22 -16.70
C ALA A 49 -5.37 -12.58 -18.09
N ILE A 50 -4.62 -11.54 -18.38
CA ILE A 50 -4.68 -10.76 -19.62
C ILE A 50 -3.73 -11.38 -20.62
N THR A 51 -4.22 -11.72 -21.81
CA THR A 51 -3.39 -12.24 -22.89
C THR A 51 -2.62 -11.09 -23.57
N ASP A 52 -1.33 -11.31 -23.82
CA ASP A 52 -0.41 -10.35 -24.40
C ASP A 52 0.56 -11.10 -25.33
N GLY A 53 0.20 -11.24 -26.61
CA GLY A 53 0.93 -12.08 -27.55
C GLY A 53 0.92 -13.55 -27.13
N GLY A 54 2.10 -14.11 -26.84
CA GLY A 54 2.25 -15.46 -26.28
C GLY A 54 2.31 -15.50 -24.75
N ALA A 55 2.43 -14.34 -24.10
CA ALA A 55 2.45 -14.22 -22.65
C ALA A 55 1.04 -13.98 -22.08
N ALA A 56 0.86 -14.23 -20.78
CA ALA A 56 -0.34 -13.83 -20.05
C ALA A 56 0.03 -13.23 -18.69
N TRP A 57 -0.72 -12.22 -18.27
CA TRP A 57 -0.45 -11.42 -17.09
C TRP A 57 -1.62 -11.43 -16.12
N ALA A 58 -1.32 -11.55 -14.86
CA ALA A 58 -2.29 -11.44 -13.79
C ALA A 58 -1.84 -10.39 -12.76
N PRO A 59 -2.75 -9.72 -12.03
CA PRO A 59 -2.37 -8.85 -10.93
C PRO A 59 -1.49 -9.60 -9.92
N TYR A 60 -0.41 -8.97 -9.48
CA TYR A 60 0.50 -9.55 -8.49
C TYR A 60 -0.13 -9.51 -7.10
N THR A 61 -0.21 -10.68 -6.46
CA THR A 61 -0.88 -10.86 -5.17
C THR A 61 -0.02 -11.54 -4.11
N VAL A 62 1.31 -11.52 -4.27
CA VAL A 62 2.32 -12.14 -3.38
C VAL A 62 2.27 -13.67 -3.38
N ILE A 63 1.10 -14.28 -3.24
CA ILE A 63 0.87 -15.71 -3.43
C ILE A 63 -0.03 -15.94 -4.64
N THR A 64 0.20 -17.03 -5.34
CA THR A 64 -0.61 -17.38 -6.51
C THR A 64 -1.84 -18.20 -6.12
N PRO A 65 -2.90 -18.24 -6.95
CA PRO A 65 -4.02 -19.15 -6.77
C PRO A 65 -3.59 -20.61 -6.59
N GLN A 66 -2.58 -21.05 -7.33
CA GLN A 66 -2.03 -22.41 -7.20
C GLN A 66 -1.42 -22.66 -5.82
N GLN A 67 -0.58 -21.72 -5.33
CA GLN A 67 0.01 -21.83 -4.00
C GLN A 67 -1.06 -21.86 -2.89
N LEU A 68 -2.17 -21.10 -3.07
CA LEU A 68 -3.28 -21.15 -2.13
C LEU A 68 -3.98 -22.51 -2.13
N ARG A 69 -4.24 -23.10 -3.33
CA ARG A 69 -4.81 -24.44 -3.47
C ARG A 69 -3.93 -25.51 -2.83
N ASP A 70 -2.63 -25.47 -3.13
CA ASP A 70 -1.67 -26.46 -2.64
C ASP A 70 -1.64 -26.52 -1.10
N VAL A 71 -1.67 -25.35 -0.46
CA VAL A 71 -1.67 -25.26 1.01
C VAL A 71 -3.00 -25.74 1.61
N GLN A 72 -4.11 -25.50 0.94
CA GLN A 72 -5.45 -25.85 1.43
C GLN A 72 -5.89 -27.25 1.01
N GLY A 73 -5.15 -27.91 0.13
CA GLY A 73 -5.54 -29.21 -0.43
C GLY A 73 -6.76 -29.15 -1.33
N TRP A 74 -7.01 -28.01 -1.99
CA TRP A 74 -8.16 -27.84 -2.87
C TRP A 74 -7.89 -28.38 -4.28
N ASP A 75 -8.90 -29.05 -4.85
CA ASP A 75 -8.81 -29.60 -6.19
C ASP A 75 -9.01 -28.51 -7.25
N ALA A 76 -8.04 -28.38 -8.16
CA ALA A 76 -8.10 -27.42 -9.27
C ALA A 76 -9.24 -27.74 -10.27
N SER A 77 -9.72 -28.97 -10.32
CA SER A 77 -10.86 -29.36 -11.17
C SER A 77 -12.21 -28.86 -10.63
N ASP A 78 -12.29 -28.50 -9.36
CA ASP A 78 -13.47 -27.86 -8.78
C ASP A 78 -13.53 -26.40 -9.19
N GLY A 79 -14.55 -26.05 -9.96
CA GLY A 79 -14.72 -24.67 -10.45
C GLY A 79 -14.79 -23.59 -9.36
N ARG A 80 -15.10 -23.98 -8.10
CA ARG A 80 -15.06 -23.07 -6.94
C ARG A 80 -13.66 -22.59 -6.59
N TYR A 81 -12.63 -23.33 -7.00
CA TYR A 81 -11.22 -23.04 -6.74
C TYR A 81 -10.46 -22.67 -8.01
N SER A 82 -11.18 -22.16 -9.02
CA SER A 82 -10.56 -21.68 -10.26
C SER A 82 -9.60 -20.51 -10.01
N ASP A 83 -8.61 -20.36 -10.87
CA ASP A 83 -7.62 -19.26 -10.77
C ASP A 83 -8.29 -17.89 -10.76
N THR A 84 -9.37 -17.72 -11.51
CA THR A 84 -10.12 -16.46 -11.55
C THR A 84 -10.76 -16.14 -10.22
N ILE A 85 -11.39 -17.10 -9.57
CA ILE A 85 -12.07 -16.90 -8.28
C ILE A 85 -11.02 -16.64 -7.20
N LEU A 86 -10.06 -17.54 -7.05
CA LEU A 86 -9.04 -17.42 -6.02
C LEU A 86 -8.15 -16.19 -6.23
N GLY A 87 -7.83 -15.87 -7.47
CA GLY A 87 -7.05 -14.67 -7.80
C GLY A 87 -7.76 -13.38 -7.42
N ASN A 88 -9.07 -13.28 -7.66
CA ASN A 88 -9.85 -12.12 -7.24
C ASN A 88 -9.97 -12.04 -5.71
N MET A 89 -10.13 -13.18 -5.01
CA MET A 89 -10.11 -13.19 -3.55
C MET A 89 -8.78 -12.73 -2.96
N LEU A 90 -7.67 -13.13 -3.58
CA LEU A 90 -6.35 -12.66 -3.16
C LEU A 90 -6.19 -11.16 -3.36
N VAL A 91 -6.65 -10.60 -4.50
CA VAL A 91 -6.65 -9.14 -4.74
C VAL A 91 -7.47 -8.42 -3.68
N ASP A 92 -8.67 -8.92 -3.37
CA ASP A 92 -9.54 -8.33 -2.36
C ASP A 92 -8.93 -8.42 -0.95
N ALA A 93 -8.35 -9.56 -0.60
CA ALA A 93 -7.70 -9.76 0.69
C ALA A 93 -6.48 -8.84 0.88
N VAL A 94 -5.67 -8.62 -0.17
CA VAL A 94 -4.60 -7.61 -0.16
C VAL A 94 -5.19 -6.23 0.12
N GLY A 95 -6.24 -5.85 -0.61
CA GLY A 95 -6.90 -4.55 -0.43
C GLY A 95 -7.42 -4.34 0.99
N VAL A 96 -8.05 -5.36 1.58
CA VAL A 96 -8.55 -5.31 2.97
C VAL A 96 -7.39 -5.14 3.96
N LEU A 97 -6.33 -5.93 3.84
CA LEU A 97 -5.18 -5.83 4.75
C LEU A 97 -4.47 -4.48 4.63
N GLU A 98 -4.27 -3.96 3.42
CA GLU A 98 -3.67 -2.64 3.19
C GLU A 98 -4.57 -1.51 3.74
N HIS A 99 -5.89 -1.61 3.55
CA HIS A 99 -6.84 -0.64 4.06
C HIS A 99 -6.88 -0.61 5.59
N GLU A 100 -7.01 -1.76 6.23
CA GLU A 100 -7.14 -1.87 7.69
C GLU A 100 -5.86 -1.48 8.43
N THR A 101 -4.70 -1.83 7.86
CA THR A 101 -3.40 -1.46 8.43
C THR A 101 -2.94 -0.06 8.02
N ARG A 102 -3.58 0.53 6.99
CA ARG A 102 -3.16 1.80 6.37
C ARG A 102 -1.71 1.76 5.88
N ARG A 103 -1.27 0.61 5.37
CA ARG A 103 0.07 0.37 4.85
C ARG A 103 0.00 -0.33 3.50
N PHE A 104 0.97 -0.09 2.66
CA PHE A 104 1.16 -0.86 1.44
C PHE A 104 2.13 -2.01 1.68
N PHE A 105 1.69 -3.21 1.37
CA PHE A 105 2.51 -4.42 1.44
C PHE A 105 2.91 -4.91 0.06
N VAL A 106 2.11 -4.63 -0.94
CA VAL A 106 2.40 -4.97 -2.33
C VAL A 106 3.00 -3.76 -3.04
N ASP A 107 3.94 -4.00 -3.94
CA ASP A 107 4.62 -2.96 -4.70
C ASP A 107 3.63 -2.07 -5.48
N LYS A 108 3.70 -0.76 -5.24
CA LYS A 108 2.94 0.29 -5.92
C LYS A 108 3.95 1.27 -6.51
N PRO A 109 4.53 0.95 -7.66
CA PRO A 109 5.62 1.75 -8.23
C PRO A 109 5.11 3.07 -8.81
N GLY A 110 5.85 4.15 -8.58
CA GLY A 110 5.61 5.46 -9.19
C GLY A 110 4.37 6.21 -8.69
N ARG A 111 3.68 5.72 -7.67
CA ARG A 111 2.42 6.30 -7.19
C ARG A 111 2.65 7.60 -6.44
N THR A 112 1.76 8.58 -6.69
CA THR A 112 1.70 9.83 -5.92
C THR A 112 0.61 9.74 -4.86
N LEU A 113 0.96 10.04 -3.63
CA LEU A 113 0.01 10.22 -2.53
C LEU A 113 0.04 11.67 -2.08
N THR A 114 -1.14 12.18 -1.72
CA THR A 114 -1.31 13.56 -1.27
C THR A 114 -1.93 13.57 0.12
N TRP A 115 -1.40 14.39 0.99
CA TRP A 115 -1.94 14.64 2.33
C TRP A 115 -2.35 16.10 2.43
N THR A 116 -3.59 16.33 2.80
CA THR A 116 -4.05 17.64 3.25
C THR A 116 -3.62 17.78 4.70
N SER A 117 -2.53 18.46 4.97
CA SER A 117 -1.91 18.36 6.29
C SER A 117 -1.94 19.66 7.08
N MET A 118 -2.16 19.48 8.38
CA MET A 118 -1.53 20.37 9.35
C MET A 118 -0.02 20.24 9.23
N LEU A 119 0.69 21.35 9.30
CA LEU A 119 2.15 21.37 9.33
C LEU A 119 2.68 20.46 10.44
N ARG A 120 3.27 19.35 10.08
CA ARG A 120 3.88 18.40 11.03
C ARG A 120 5.34 18.21 10.67
N ALA A 121 6.19 18.25 11.67
CA ALA A 121 7.62 17.94 11.50
C ALA A 121 7.82 16.48 11.03
N THR A 122 6.92 15.58 11.41
CA THR A 122 6.93 14.17 11.02
C THR A 122 5.58 13.80 10.43
N LEU A 123 5.59 13.24 9.22
CA LEU A 123 4.42 12.73 8.52
C LEU A 123 4.47 11.21 8.52
N PRO A 124 3.47 10.51 9.06
CA PRO A 124 3.34 9.08 8.88
C PRO A 124 2.98 8.76 7.43
N ILE A 125 3.62 7.74 6.86
CA ILE A 125 3.44 7.33 5.48
C ILE A 125 3.21 5.81 5.39
N PRO A 126 2.47 5.32 4.38
CA PRO A 126 2.01 3.92 4.33
C PRO A 126 3.09 2.91 3.88
N GLY A 127 4.36 3.25 3.93
CA GLY A 127 5.44 2.37 3.53
C GLY A 127 6.10 2.78 2.22
N LEU A 128 6.89 3.86 2.24
CA LEU A 128 7.68 4.33 1.11
C LEU A 128 9.00 3.55 1.02
N ARG A 129 9.23 2.91 -0.11
CA ARG A 129 10.50 2.23 -0.40
C ARG A 129 11.52 3.20 -0.99
N THR A 130 11.13 3.94 -2.00
CA THR A 130 12.01 4.88 -2.69
C THR A 130 11.21 6.09 -3.13
N ALA A 131 11.66 7.30 -2.77
CA ALA A 131 11.10 8.52 -3.32
C ALA A 131 11.61 8.74 -4.75
N ALA A 132 10.74 9.20 -5.64
CA ALA A 132 11.16 9.65 -6.96
C ALA A 132 12.06 10.89 -6.83
N THR A 133 12.92 11.12 -7.81
CA THR A 133 13.71 12.37 -7.89
C THR A 133 12.76 13.56 -7.91
N ASN A 134 12.93 14.51 -7.00
CA ASN A 134 12.02 15.64 -6.82
C ASN A 134 10.56 15.24 -6.52
N GLY A 135 10.35 14.02 -6.06
CA GLY A 135 9.01 13.45 -5.83
C GLY A 135 8.36 13.90 -4.52
N ILE A 136 9.05 14.64 -3.66
CA ILE A 136 8.50 15.14 -2.40
C ILE A 136 8.24 16.62 -2.51
N VAL A 137 6.97 17.00 -2.45
CA VAL A 137 6.52 18.39 -2.43
C VAL A 137 5.88 18.66 -1.08
N TYR A 138 6.40 19.63 -0.35
CA TYR A 138 5.90 20.05 0.95
C TYR A 138 5.53 21.53 0.91
N ALA A 139 4.29 21.84 1.23
CA ALA A 139 3.77 23.23 1.19
C ALA A 139 4.05 23.94 -0.16
N GLY A 140 3.92 23.22 -1.28
CA GLY A 140 4.16 23.73 -2.62
C GLY A 140 5.64 23.84 -3.02
N THR A 141 6.56 23.45 -2.13
CA THR A 141 8.00 23.47 -2.40
C THR A 141 8.53 22.06 -2.62
N THR A 142 9.16 21.82 -3.76
CA THR A 142 9.86 20.55 -4.03
C THR A 142 11.09 20.46 -3.15
N LEU A 143 11.20 19.35 -2.42
CA LEU A 143 12.31 19.09 -1.52
C LEU A 143 13.36 18.21 -2.20
N ASP A 144 14.61 18.58 -2.03
CA ASP A 144 15.73 17.68 -2.29
C ASP A 144 15.97 16.71 -1.11
N THR A 145 16.88 15.77 -1.27
CA THR A 145 17.19 14.76 -0.25
C THR A 145 17.79 15.35 1.04
N SER A 146 18.21 16.62 1.02
CA SER A 146 18.70 17.31 2.21
C SER A 146 17.57 17.90 3.04
N GLY A 147 16.38 18.04 2.45
CA GLY A 147 15.19 18.64 3.08
C GLY A 147 14.38 17.69 3.95
N TYR A 148 14.68 16.38 3.94
CA TYR A 148 13.90 15.38 4.70
C TYR A 148 14.75 14.18 5.12
N TRP A 149 14.22 13.40 6.06
CA TRP A 149 14.71 12.07 6.41
C TRP A 149 13.58 11.04 6.29
N LEU A 150 13.87 9.95 5.64
CA LEU A 150 13.02 8.77 5.67
C LEU A 150 13.37 7.95 6.91
N GLN A 151 12.39 7.68 7.75
CA GLN A 151 12.57 6.85 8.93
C GLN A 151 12.11 5.42 8.60
N PRO A 152 13.02 4.44 8.56
CA PRO A 152 12.66 3.07 8.32
C PRO A 152 11.79 2.54 9.47
N ASP A 153 10.94 1.57 9.16
CA ASP A 153 10.25 0.81 10.19
C ASP A 153 11.28 0.07 11.05
N SER A 154 11.21 0.26 12.37
CA SER A 154 12.11 -0.40 13.33
C SER A 154 12.01 -1.92 13.32
N GLN A 155 10.93 -2.46 12.77
CA GLN A 155 10.67 -3.90 12.71
C GLN A 155 10.99 -4.51 11.34
N GLN A 156 11.27 -3.67 10.31
CA GLN A 156 11.43 -4.18 8.95
C GLN A 156 12.41 -3.36 8.12
N THR A 157 13.27 -4.07 7.42
CA THR A 157 14.19 -3.49 6.44
C THR A 157 13.48 -3.24 5.10
N GLY A 158 13.70 -2.10 4.49
CA GLY A 158 13.37 -1.84 3.09
C GLY A 158 12.25 -0.85 2.83
N VAL A 159 11.42 -0.50 3.82
CA VAL A 159 10.40 0.55 3.68
C VAL A 159 10.46 1.54 4.83
N SER A 160 10.10 2.78 4.55
CA SER A 160 10.01 3.87 5.53
C SER A 160 8.54 4.13 5.85
N THR A 161 8.22 4.24 7.14
CA THR A 161 6.85 4.44 7.64
C THR A 161 6.59 5.84 8.15
N SER A 162 7.63 6.68 8.17
CA SER A 162 7.47 8.11 8.40
C SER A 162 8.52 8.91 7.64
N ILE A 163 8.18 10.14 7.33
CA ILE A 163 9.09 11.15 6.79
C ILE A 163 9.19 12.29 7.78
N GLN A 164 10.43 12.65 8.12
CA GLN A 164 10.71 13.80 8.93
C GLN A 164 11.26 14.91 8.05
N PHE A 165 10.60 16.06 8.04
CA PHE A 165 11.04 17.23 7.31
C PHE A 165 12.10 17.96 8.11
N ARG A 166 13.21 18.31 7.45
CA ARG A 166 14.24 19.15 8.07
C ARG A 166 13.75 20.60 8.14
N ALA A 167 14.17 21.29 9.18
CA ALA A 167 13.98 22.72 9.27
C ALA A 167 14.65 23.42 8.09
N PHE A 168 13.87 24.10 7.28
CA PHE A 168 14.43 25.05 6.33
C PHE A 168 14.93 26.26 7.12
N ARG A 169 16.24 26.42 7.26
CA ARG A 169 16.80 27.72 7.52
C ARG A 169 16.60 28.51 6.23
N SER A 170 15.59 29.35 6.20
CA SER A 170 15.46 30.34 5.15
C SER A 170 16.65 31.32 5.28
N THR A 171 17.65 31.15 4.43
CA THR A 171 18.66 32.19 4.21
C THR A 171 18.13 33.28 3.28
N ASP A 172 17.01 33.04 2.60
CA ASP A 172 16.39 33.99 1.69
C ASP A 172 14.88 34.06 1.94
N SER A 173 14.44 35.17 2.46
CA SER A 173 13.09 35.82 2.40
C SER A 173 11.84 34.91 2.27
N GLY A 174 11.93 33.63 2.55
CA GLY A 174 10.77 32.73 2.68
C GLY A 174 10.01 33.01 3.97
N PRO A 175 8.74 32.62 4.04
CA PRO A 175 7.94 32.89 5.21
C PRO A 175 8.58 32.24 6.44
N TRP A 176 8.83 33.04 7.46
CA TRP A 176 9.55 32.71 8.71
C TRP A 176 8.95 31.56 9.52
N TRP A 177 7.70 31.13 9.24
CA TRP A 177 7.06 29.97 9.88
C TRP A 177 7.60 28.62 9.38
N LEU A 178 8.37 28.58 8.29
CA LEU A 178 9.08 27.38 7.85
C LEU A 178 10.46 27.23 8.53
N ALA A 179 10.85 28.19 9.36
CA ALA A 179 12.24 28.33 9.79
C ALA A 179 12.68 27.38 10.91
N ASP A 180 11.77 26.77 11.69
CA ASP A 180 12.20 25.89 12.78
C ASP A 180 11.12 24.89 13.24
N PRO A 181 11.13 23.62 12.78
CA PRO A 181 10.24 22.60 13.31
C PRO A 181 10.55 22.22 14.77
N LEU A 182 11.71 22.59 15.31
CA LEU A 182 12.01 22.39 16.73
C LEU A 182 11.12 23.26 17.66
N TRP A 183 10.48 24.28 17.12
CA TRP A 183 9.55 25.12 17.88
C TRP A 183 8.22 24.42 18.19
N PHE A 184 7.87 23.41 17.42
CA PHE A 184 6.64 22.64 17.67
C PHE A 184 6.81 21.54 18.71
N ASP A 185 8.06 21.09 18.97
CA ASP A 185 8.35 20.01 19.92
C ASP A 185 8.65 20.54 21.34
N LYS A 186 9.03 21.79 21.46
CA LYS A 186 9.19 22.47 22.75
C LYS A 186 7.88 23.18 23.13
N GLY A 187 6.85 22.38 23.41
CA GLY A 187 5.59 22.93 23.91
C GLY A 187 5.85 24.04 24.92
N LEU A 188 5.30 25.22 24.68
CA LEU A 188 4.98 26.27 25.65
C LEU A 188 5.84 27.53 25.72
N ASP A 189 7.06 27.58 25.23
CA ASP A 189 7.85 28.84 25.30
C ASP A 189 8.04 29.54 23.94
N SER A 190 7.05 29.40 23.05
CA SER A 190 7.02 30.19 21.82
C SER A 190 6.82 31.66 22.21
N PRO A 191 7.72 32.60 21.76
CA PRO A 191 7.48 34.04 21.91
C PRO A 191 6.22 34.49 21.16
N PHE A 192 5.60 33.63 20.38
CA PHE A 192 4.28 33.79 19.78
C PHE A 192 3.19 33.18 20.68
N ASN A 193 3.03 33.75 21.86
CA ASN A 193 1.81 33.56 22.64
C ASN A 193 0.68 34.28 21.89
N PRO A 194 -0.31 33.56 21.31
CA PRO A 194 -1.41 34.20 20.57
C PRO A 194 -2.27 35.13 21.46
N GLY A 195 -2.05 35.10 22.77
CA GLY A 195 -2.71 36.02 23.71
C GLY A 195 -2.16 37.43 23.72
N ASN A 196 -0.97 37.71 23.16
CA ASN A 196 -0.35 39.04 23.23
C ASN A 196 -0.53 39.89 21.96
N TYR A 197 -1.01 39.32 20.88
CA TYR A 197 -1.37 40.10 19.70
C TYR A 197 -2.88 39.93 19.48
N GLY A 198 -3.67 40.92 19.75
CA GLY A 198 -5.13 40.97 19.63
C GLY A 198 -5.69 40.82 18.21
N GLY A 199 -5.00 40.15 17.36
CA GLY A 199 -5.44 39.64 16.07
C GLY A 199 -5.33 38.14 16.09
N GLY A 200 -6.45 37.45 16.26
CA GLY A 200 -6.53 36.00 16.12
C GLY A 200 -6.00 35.60 14.75
N TYR A 201 -4.77 35.11 14.70
CA TYR A 201 -4.33 34.33 13.56
C TYR A 201 -5.11 33.02 13.61
N VAL A 202 -6.25 33.02 12.98
CA VAL A 202 -6.85 31.79 12.51
C VAL A 202 -5.81 31.22 11.56
N PHE A 203 -5.15 30.15 11.96
CA PHE A 203 -4.47 29.29 11.02
C PHE A 203 -5.56 28.74 10.11
N THR A 204 -5.94 29.52 9.11
CA THR A 204 -6.69 28.98 8.00
C THR A 204 -5.82 27.84 7.51
N SER A 205 -6.39 26.64 7.49
CA SER A 205 -5.82 25.49 6.81
C SER A 205 -5.25 26.01 5.49
N MET A 206 -3.93 26.20 5.43
CA MET A 206 -3.32 26.50 4.14
C MET A 206 -3.57 25.26 3.29
N PRO A 207 -4.16 25.41 2.11
CA PRO A 207 -4.34 24.29 1.17
C PRO A 207 -2.97 23.94 0.57
N ASN A 208 -2.05 23.54 1.41
CA ASN A 208 -0.71 23.19 0.98
C ASN A 208 -0.54 21.71 1.24
N ASP A 209 -1.00 20.99 0.26
CA ASP A 209 -0.89 19.56 0.21
C ASP A 209 0.58 19.16 0.19
N THR A 210 0.89 18.19 1.03
CA THR A 210 2.13 17.47 0.90
C THR A 210 1.89 16.36 -0.08
N SER A 211 2.65 16.29 -1.16
CA SER A 211 2.59 15.16 -2.08
C SER A 211 3.92 14.43 -2.12
N ILE A 212 3.83 13.11 -2.17
CA ILE A 212 5.00 12.24 -2.25
C ILE A 212 4.78 11.28 -3.40
N THR A 213 5.67 11.35 -4.38
CA THR A 213 5.73 10.43 -5.52
C THR A 213 6.88 9.46 -5.31
N GLY A 214 6.63 8.17 -5.45
CA GLY A 214 7.66 7.16 -5.25
C GLY A 214 7.14 5.74 -5.41
N ASP A 215 8.01 4.79 -5.11
CA ASP A 215 7.67 3.37 -5.05
C ASP A 215 7.26 3.02 -3.63
N TRP A 216 6.05 2.48 -3.47
CA TRP A 216 5.46 2.17 -2.18
C TRP A 216 5.33 0.67 -1.99
N GLY A 217 5.32 0.24 -0.73
CA GLY A 217 5.22 -1.18 -0.39
C GLY A 217 6.54 -1.92 -0.55
N TYR A 218 6.46 -3.24 -0.43
CA TYR A 218 7.62 -4.11 -0.52
C TYR A 218 7.86 -4.55 -1.95
N GLU A 219 9.12 -4.76 -2.27
CA GLU A 219 9.50 -5.36 -3.54
C GLU A 219 8.98 -6.81 -3.61
N PRO A 220 8.53 -7.27 -4.79
CA PRO A 220 8.07 -8.64 -4.96
C PRO A 220 9.06 -9.68 -4.43
N GLY A 221 8.57 -10.56 -3.54
CA GLY A 221 9.38 -11.58 -2.87
C GLY A 221 10.03 -11.13 -1.56
N PHE A 222 9.87 -9.88 -1.15
CA PHE A 222 10.38 -9.35 0.13
C PHE A 222 9.27 -8.94 1.10
N GLU A 223 8.04 -9.30 0.80
CA GLU A 223 6.91 -9.02 1.67
C GLU A 223 7.07 -9.70 3.04
N PRO A 224 6.60 -9.04 4.11
CA PRO A 224 6.72 -9.60 5.46
C PRO A 224 6.01 -10.94 5.61
N GLY A 225 6.67 -11.93 6.21
CA GLY A 225 6.08 -13.23 6.48
C GLY A 225 4.74 -13.17 7.22
N PRO A 226 4.56 -12.33 8.25
CA PRO A 226 3.26 -12.13 8.89
C PRO A 226 2.15 -11.65 7.95
N PHE A 227 2.48 -10.77 6.99
CA PHE A 227 1.52 -10.33 5.97
C PHE A 227 1.11 -11.48 5.05
N VAL A 228 2.08 -12.25 4.53
CA VAL A 228 1.83 -13.42 3.66
C VAL A 228 0.94 -14.44 4.36
N ARG A 229 1.15 -14.65 5.67
CA ARG A 229 0.34 -15.54 6.49
C ARG A 229 -1.08 -15.00 6.67
N ALA A 230 -1.24 -13.74 7.05
CA ALA A 230 -2.55 -13.11 7.19
C ALA A 230 -3.34 -13.10 5.88
N LEU A 231 -2.68 -12.82 4.75
CA LEU A 231 -3.25 -12.87 3.41
C LEU A 231 -3.83 -14.26 3.10
N ARG A 232 -3.06 -15.31 3.36
CA ARG A 232 -3.48 -16.71 3.14
C ARG A 232 -4.68 -17.07 3.98
N VAL A 233 -4.66 -16.72 5.27
CA VAL A 233 -5.75 -17.00 6.20
C VAL A 233 -7.03 -16.28 5.77
N LEU A 234 -6.92 -14.99 5.41
CA LEU A 234 -8.07 -14.19 5.00
C LEU A 234 -8.69 -14.71 3.70
N ALA A 235 -7.87 -14.96 2.66
CA ALA A 235 -8.36 -15.49 1.39
C ALA A 235 -9.01 -16.88 1.55
N SER A 236 -8.44 -17.75 2.40
CA SER A 236 -9.03 -19.06 2.71
C SER A 236 -10.34 -18.95 3.47
N PHE A 237 -10.44 -18.01 4.38
CA PHE A 237 -11.66 -17.76 5.15
C PHE A 237 -12.79 -17.25 4.24
N ASP A 238 -12.50 -16.31 3.34
CA ASP A 238 -13.49 -15.78 2.40
C ASP A 238 -13.99 -16.85 1.44
N GLN A 239 -13.12 -17.78 1.01
CA GLN A 239 -13.53 -18.92 0.18
C GLN A 239 -14.43 -19.91 0.91
N GLN A 240 -14.21 -20.12 2.19
CA GLN A 240 -14.99 -21.03 3.00
C GLN A 240 -16.32 -20.43 3.50
N ARG A 241 -16.48 -19.11 3.38
CA ARG A 241 -17.75 -18.45 3.67
C ARG A 241 -18.83 -19.05 2.77
N PRO A 242 -19.86 -19.67 3.33
CA PRO A 242 -20.93 -20.19 2.51
C PRO A 242 -21.56 -19.04 1.71
N THR A 243 -22.00 -19.37 0.50
CA THR A 243 -22.72 -18.47 -0.41
C THR A 243 -24.04 -17.90 0.19
N ALA A 244 -24.39 -18.30 1.40
CA ALA A 244 -25.42 -17.65 2.21
C ALA A 244 -24.93 -16.27 2.68
N LEU A 245 -24.78 -15.35 1.73
CA LEU A 245 -24.27 -13.97 1.84
C LEU A 245 -25.02 -13.09 2.86
N LEU A 246 -25.99 -13.65 3.62
CA LEU A 246 -26.84 -12.92 4.55
C LEU A 246 -26.98 -13.61 5.92
N ALA A 247 -26.29 -14.71 6.16
CA ALA A 247 -26.36 -15.38 7.45
C ALA A 247 -25.11 -15.07 8.27
N ASP A 248 -25.25 -14.30 9.33
CA ASP A 248 -24.20 -14.08 10.34
C ASP A 248 -23.79 -15.40 11.04
N SER A 249 -24.55 -16.44 10.84
CA SER A 249 -24.29 -17.76 11.41
C SER A 249 -24.93 -18.88 10.57
N VAL A 250 -24.29 -20.04 10.53
CA VAL A 250 -24.82 -21.27 9.95
C VAL A 250 -24.96 -22.32 11.04
N ILE A 251 -26.13 -22.96 11.12
CA ILE A 251 -26.35 -24.12 12.00
C ILE A 251 -25.80 -25.36 11.28
N THR A 252 -24.79 -25.98 11.88
CA THR A 252 -24.27 -27.26 11.38
C THR A 252 -25.30 -28.39 11.56
N PRO A 253 -25.23 -29.46 10.74
CA PRO A 253 -26.11 -30.62 10.93
C PRO A 253 -26.06 -31.25 12.34
N GLN A 254 -24.98 -30.99 13.07
CA GLN A 254 -24.77 -31.43 14.46
C GLN A 254 -25.31 -30.42 15.50
N GLY A 255 -26.01 -29.35 15.07
CA GLY A 255 -26.61 -28.37 15.96
C GLY A 255 -25.62 -27.30 16.47
N GLY A 256 -24.40 -27.31 15.98
CA GLY A 256 -23.42 -26.22 16.29
C GLY A 256 -23.74 -24.98 15.48
N VAL A 257 -23.58 -23.80 16.09
CA VAL A 257 -23.68 -22.49 15.41
C VAL A 257 -22.29 -22.03 15.02
N LEU A 258 -22.04 -21.92 13.71
CA LEU A 258 -20.84 -21.28 13.20
C LEU A 258 -21.17 -19.81 12.91
N ALA A 259 -20.62 -18.90 13.71
CA ALA A 259 -20.73 -17.47 13.46
C ALA A 259 -19.63 -17.06 12.47
N PHE A 260 -20.02 -16.56 11.29
CA PHE A 260 -19.10 -16.11 10.24
C PHE A 260 -18.85 -14.59 10.25
N SER A 261 -19.41 -13.89 11.25
CA SER A 261 -19.37 -12.41 11.29
C SER A 261 -18.02 -11.83 11.69
N GLN A 262 -17.06 -12.64 12.13
CA GLN A 262 -15.78 -12.14 12.65
C GLN A 262 -14.61 -12.57 11.76
N MET A 263 -13.81 -11.58 11.37
CA MET A 263 -12.50 -11.80 10.77
C MET A 263 -11.67 -12.77 11.64
N PRO A 264 -10.92 -13.72 11.04
CA PRO A 264 -10.07 -14.66 11.80
C PRO A 264 -9.18 -13.94 12.82
N ALA A 265 -9.03 -14.55 14.01
CA ALA A 265 -8.25 -13.95 15.10
C ALA A 265 -6.83 -13.57 14.65
N GLU A 266 -6.19 -14.46 13.89
CA GLU A 266 -4.84 -14.27 13.36
C GLU A 266 -4.71 -13.04 12.44
N VAL A 267 -5.75 -12.77 11.64
CA VAL A 267 -5.81 -11.58 10.78
C VAL A 267 -6.04 -10.33 11.63
N ARG A 268 -6.91 -10.40 12.64
CA ARG A 268 -7.13 -9.28 13.58
C ARG A 268 -5.88 -8.93 14.36
N ASP A 269 -5.14 -9.93 14.84
CA ASP A 269 -3.89 -9.75 15.56
C ASP A 269 -2.82 -9.11 14.66
N PHE A 270 -2.75 -9.54 13.39
CA PHE A 270 -1.90 -8.90 12.40
C PHE A 270 -2.26 -7.43 12.20
N ILE A 271 -3.54 -7.13 11.95
CA ILE A 271 -4.02 -5.76 11.77
C ILE A 271 -3.70 -4.91 13.00
N ALA A 272 -3.98 -5.41 14.21
CA ALA A 272 -3.69 -4.70 15.45
C ALA A 272 -2.20 -4.40 15.62
N ALA A 273 -1.34 -5.36 15.32
CA ALA A 273 0.11 -5.19 15.40
C ALA A 273 0.66 -4.15 14.40
N TRP A 274 0.05 -4.06 13.22
CA TRP A 274 0.52 -3.18 12.15
C TRP A 274 -0.19 -1.83 12.10
N ASN A 275 -1.39 -1.72 12.67
CA ASN A 275 -2.14 -0.47 12.78
C ASN A 275 -1.71 0.38 13.99
N SER A 276 -0.84 -0.14 14.86
CA SER A 276 -0.29 0.61 16.00
C SER A 276 0.67 1.73 15.61
N GLY A 277 0.92 1.92 14.31
CA GLY A 277 1.65 3.04 13.76
C GLY A 277 0.83 4.35 13.75
N PRO A 278 1.48 5.50 13.57
CA PRO A 278 0.80 6.80 13.54
C PRO A 278 -0.27 6.83 12.44
N GLN A 279 -1.47 7.24 12.81
CA GLN A 279 -2.64 7.22 11.94
C GLN A 279 -2.50 8.21 10.77
N VAL A 280 -2.56 7.71 9.53
CA VAL A 280 -2.72 8.56 8.34
C VAL A 280 -4.17 9.05 8.32
N VAL A 281 -4.37 10.35 8.43
CA VAL A 281 -5.69 10.97 8.33
C VAL A 281 -5.97 11.21 6.83
N SER A 282 -6.83 10.39 6.28
CA SER A 282 -7.38 10.38 4.92
C SER A 282 -6.40 10.22 3.75
N ILE A 283 -6.58 9.12 3.03
CA ILE A 283 -6.13 8.96 1.65
C ILE A 283 -7.30 9.46 0.80
N GLY A 284 -7.11 10.61 0.16
CA GLY A 284 -8.07 11.17 -0.79
C GLY A 284 -8.05 10.43 -2.12
#